data_19ae04786b564561fa6d5ede3a484037
#
_entry.id   19ae04786b564561fa6d5ede3a484037
#
_cell.length_a   1.000
_cell.length_b   1.000
_cell.length_c   1.000
_cell.angle_alpha   90.00
_cell.angle_beta   90.00
_cell.angle_gamma   90.00
#
_symmetry.space_group_name_H-M   'P 1'
#
loop_
_entity.id
_entity.type
_entity.pdbx_description
1 polymer ?
#
loop_
_entity_poly.entity_id
_entity_poly.type
_entity_poly.pdbx_seq_one_letter_code
_entity_poly.pdbx_strand_id
1 'polypeptide(L)'
;MTDTRSLHGRLLTPLGWRRGHVHFDSHVRRLQVDDHSGGDDPQLPLILPGFVDLHVHGAAGVDLMQGGDAARRIARAHLRFGTTTLLATTMTAGVEEIAHALRGVTATMAAPDADAACIAGVHLEGPFISPQRLGAQPDRTIEASLALVQQWQALAPIRVLTLAPEIGAHTALIPALTALGIRVQLGHSAGSYEDGVAALQAGAAGFTHLFNGMTGVDHYRPGIAAAALAHAQYAELIPDLQHVHPGVIRLAARAIPRLYAVTDATAATGMPDGEYALGEQRVHKCGGCVRLASGSLAGSALTMDQALRNLVQAGLELADAAQRVSTFPADYLGLGDRGRIAPDARADLAVLDSDLRLRQVVVGGRMLDLHAHH
;
A
#
# COMPACT_ATOMS: atom_id res chain seq x y z
N MET A 1 19.17 8.30 29.25
CA MET A 1 19.80 8.66 27.96
C MET A 1 19.36 7.62 26.95
N THR A 2 18.59 7.98 25.95
CA THR A 2 18.19 7.06 24.87
C THR A 2 19.43 6.72 24.08
N ASP A 3 19.72 5.43 23.95
CA ASP A 3 20.92 4.93 23.23
C ASP A 3 20.79 5.29 21.75
N THR A 4 21.56 6.27 21.27
CA THR A 4 21.54 6.72 19.89
C THR A 4 22.31 5.72 19.04
N ARG A 5 21.60 5.10 18.08
CA ARG A 5 22.16 4.15 17.11
C ARG A 5 22.56 4.89 15.84
N SER A 6 23.41 4.26 15.04
CA SER A 6 23.73 4.79 13.71
C SER A 6 23.87 3.70 12.67
N LEU A 7 23.55 4.03 11.41
CA LEU A 7 23.82 3.23 10.24
C LEU A 7 24.63 4.08 9.25
N HIS A 8 25.65 3.46 8.63
CA HIS A 8 26.45 4.08 7.58
C HIS A 8 26.12 3.47 6.23
N GLY A 9 25.98 4.30 5.21
CA GLY A 9 25.64 3.82 3.87
C GLY A 9 25.33 4.95 2.89
N ARG A 10 24.69 4.58 1.79
CA ARG A 10 24.11 5.51 0.81
C ARG A 10 22.66 5.77 1.21
N LEU A 11 22.40 6.96 1.75
CA LEU A 11 21.09 7.38 2.28
C LEU A 11 20.27 8.03 1.18
N LEU A 12 19.05 7.56 0.94
CA LEU A 12 18.09 8.28 0.11
C LEU A 12 17.33 9.31 0.95
N THR A 13 17.78 10.55 0.89
CA THR A 13 17.16 11.68 1.58
C THR A 13 16.20 12.46 0.66
N PRO A 14 15.36 13.36 1.17
CA PRO A 14 14.56 14.27 0.32
C PRO A 14 15.38 15.14 -0.64
N LEU A 15 16.68 15.33 -0.37
CA LEU A 15 17.63 16.04 -1.22
C LEU A 15 18.41 15.11 -2.18
N GLY A 16 17.97 13.88 -2.35
CA GLY A 16 18.62 12.86 -3.14
C GLY A 16 19.61 12.02 -2.35
N TRP A 17 20.40 11.21 -3.07
CA TRP A 17 21.41 10.33 -2.48
C TRP A 17 22.49 11.10 -1.74
N ARG A 18 22.82 10.61 -0.53
CA ARG A 18 23.94 11.10 0.28
C ARG A 18 24.70 9.91 0.85
N ARG A 19 26.02 9.95 0.84
CA ARG A 19 26.87 9.02 1.59
C ARG A 19 27.06 9.57 3.01
N GLY A 20 26.96 8.72 4.04
CA GLY A 20 27.14 9.15 5.41
C GLY A 20 26.43 8.29 6.44
N HIS A 21 26.26 8.86 7.61
CA HIS A 21 25.60 8.23 8.75
C HIS A 21 24.21 8.82 8.99
N VAL A 22 23.22 7.96 9.24
CA VAL A 22 21.96 8.34 9.88
C VAL A 22 22.03 7.96 11.36
N HIS A 23 21.91 8.95 12.24
CA HIS A 23 21.86 8.77 13.69
C HIS A 23 20.40 8.84 14.15
N PHE A 24 19.97 7.87 14.96
CA PHE A 24 18.57 7.76 15.37
C PHE A 24 18.41 7.09 16.74
N ASP A 25 17.30 7.41 17.39
CA ASP A 25 16.63 6.60 18.40
C ASP A 25 15.27 6.17 17.83
N SER A 26 14.12 6.52 18.41
CA SER A 26 12.81 6.32 17.77
C SER A 26 12.59 7.24 16.56
N HIS A 27 13.38 8.32 16.43
CA HIS A 27 13.35 9.29 15.33
C HIS A 27 14.76 9.50 14.78
N VAL A 28 14.85 9.93 13.55
CA VAL A 28 16.11 10.40 12.96
C VAL A 28 16.54 11.67 13.66
N ARG A 29 17.70 11.64 14.31
CA ARG A 29 18.22 12.77 15.08
C ARG A 29 19.15 13.65 14.25
N ARG A 30 19.95 13.04 13.40
CA ARG A 30 20.96 13.75 12.61
C ARG A 30 21.36 12.92 11.41
N LEU A 31 21.59 13.59 10.30
CA LEU A 31 22.31 13.07 9.14
C LEU A 31 23.72 13.68 9.14
N GLN A 32 24.73 12.83 9.08
CA GLN A 32 26.13 13.24 8.96
C GLN A 32 26.61 12.77 7.59
N VAL A 33 26.74 13.73 6.68
CA VAL A 33 27.23 13.48 5.31
C VAL A 33 28.74 13.41 5.33
N ASP A 34 29.34 12.46 4.61
CA ASP A 34 30.78 12.33 4.47
C ASP A 34 31.36 13.50 3.67
N ASP A 35 32.50 14.04 4.09
CA ASP A 35 33.15 15.24 3.49
C ASP A 35 33.70 15.02 2.08
N HIS A 36 33.78 13.76 1.60
CA HIS A 36 34.32 13.44 0.31
C HIS A 36 33.26 12.85 -0.62
N SER A 37 33.16 13.44 -1.80
CA SER A 37 32.50 12.88 -2.98
C SER A 37 33.30 11.71 -3.58
N GLY A 38 33.74 10.79 -2.74
CA GLY A 38 34.26 9.51 -3.18
C GLY A 38 33.19 8.82 -3.99
N GLY A 39 33.48 8.41 -5.22
CA GLY A 39 32.53 7.84 -6.15
C GLY A 39 31.63 6.76 -5.52
N ASP A 40 30.58 6.38 -6.21
CA ASP A 40 29.67 5.31 -5.80
C ASP A 40 30.47 4.08 -5.36
N ASP A 41 30.53 3.85 -4.05
CA ASP A 41 31.08 2.62 -3.50
C ASP A 41 29.96 1.57 -3.47
N PRO A 42 29.98 0.59 -4.39
CA PRO A 42 28.92 -0.41 -4.51
C PRO A 42 28.86 -1.36 -3.31
N GLN A 43 29.85 -1.35 -2.42
CA GLN A 43 29.86 -2.17 -1.21
C GLN A 43 29.07 -1.54 -0.06
N LEU A 44 28.79 -0.24 -0.13
CA LEU A 44 27.98 0.42 0.89
C LEU A 44 26.50 0.03 0.77
N PRO A 45 25.85 -0.30 1.91
CA PRO A 45 24.44 -0.58 1.90
C PRO A 45 23.64 0.64 1.44
N LEU A 46 22.54 0.37 0.75
CA LEU A 46 21.51 1.36 0.41
C LEU A 46 20.57 1.49 1.60
N ILE A 47 20.39 2.69 2.11
CA ILE A 47 19.50 2.98 3.21
C ILE A 47 18.35 3.82 2.66
N LEU A 48 17.18 3.21 2.58
CA LEU A 48 15.94 3.81 2.10
C LEU A 48 15.01 4.10 3.27
N PRO A 49 14.04 5.01 3.12
CA PRO A 49 12.90 5.06 4.04
C PRO A 49 12.20 3.71 4.10
N GLY A 50 11.69 3.35 5.27
CA GLY A 50 10.82 2.19 5.43
C GLY A 50 9.60 2.28 4.50
N PHE A 51 9.19 1.13 3.94
CA PHE A 51 8.12 1.09 2.97
C PHE A 51 6.76 1.34 3.61
N VAL A 52 5.85 1.91 2.82
CA VAL A 52 4.48 2.25 3.22
C VAL A 52 3.53 1.58 2.24
N ASP A 53 2.68 0.68 2.73
CA ASP A 53 1.76 -0.12 1.92
C ASP A 53 0.31 0.20 2.29
N LEU A 54 -0.43 0.79 1.36
CA LEU A 54 -1.78 1.28 1.63
C LEU A 54 -2.88 0.29 1.23
N HIS A 55 -2.50 -0.94 0.81
CA HIS A 55 -3.46 -1.93 0.35
C HIS A 55 -3.00 -3.36 0.71
N VAL A 56 -3.47 -3.88 1.85
CA VAL A 56 -3.04 -5.16 2.42
C VAL A 56 -4.22 -5.92 3.01
N HIS A 57 -4.64 -7.03 2.38
CA HIS A 57 -5.68 -7.92 2.86
C HIS A 57 -5.18 -9.01 3.80
N GLY A 58 -3.91 -9.42 3.63
CA GLY A 58 -3.41 -10.56 4.39
C GLY A 58 -1.90 -10.79 4.27
N ALA A 59 -1.41 -11.76 5.03
CA ALA A 59 -0.06 -12.34 4.95
C ALA A 59 0.04 -13.56 5.87
N ALA A 60 1.07 -14.38 5.68
CA ALA A 60 1.43 -15.49 6.58
C ALA A 60 0.25 -16.43 6.91
N GLY A 61 -0.57 -16.74 5.91
CA GLY A 61 -1.74 -17.61 6.05
C GLY A 61 -2.95 -16.96 6.73
N VAL A 62 -2.92 -15.64 6.97
CA VAL A 62 -3.96 -14.89 7.70
C VAL A 62 -4.61 -13.88 6.78
N ASP A 63 -5.95 -13.84 6.79
CA ASP A 63 -6.78 -12.85 6.12
C ASP A 63 -7.34 -11.86 7.14
N LEU A 64 -7.38 -10.58 6.82
CA LEU A 64 -7.85 -9.52 7.72
C LEU A 64 -9.30 -9.74 8.17
N MET A 65 -10.16 -10.28 7.27
CA MET A 65 -11.57 -10.51 7.56
C MET A 65 -11.80 -11.55 8.67
N GLN A 66 -10.76 -12.32 9.09
CA GLN A 66 -10.82 -13.21 10.24
C GLN A 66 -11.01 -12.43 11.56
N GLY A 67 -10.67 -11.13 11.58
CA GLY A 67 -10.75 -10.32 12.80
C GLY A 67 -9.78 -10.77 13.89
N GLY A 68 -10.12 -10.51 15.15
CA GLY A 68 -9.28 -10.92 16.29
C GLY A 68 -7.85 -10.37 16.22
N ASP A 69 -6.85 -11.25 16.22
CA ASP A 69 -5.42 -10.92 16.12
C ASP A 69 -4.88 -10.86 14.67
N ALA A 70 -5.74 -11.04 13.67
CA ALA A 70 -5.35 -11.10 12.26
C ALA A 70 -4.49 -9.89 11.84
N ALA A 71 -4.95 -8.68 12.13
CA ALA A 71 -4.23 -7.46 11.79
C ALA A 71 -2.83 -7.41 12.40
N ARG A 72 -2.66 -7.90 13.63
CA ARG A 72 -1.36 -8.00 14.32
C ARG A 72 -0.40 -8.94 13.61
N ARG A 73 -0.88 -10.14 13.25
CA ARG A 73 -0.08 -11.16 12.55
C ARG A 73 0.34 -10.68 11.16
N ILE A 74 -0.58 -10.04 10.44
CA ILE A 74 -0.33 -9.43 9.13
C ILE A 74 0.76 -8.35 9.26
N ALA A 75 0.64 -7.44 10.22
CA ALA A 75 1.60 -6.36 10.42
C ALA A 75 3.02 -6.87 10.76
N ARG A 76 3.13 -7.95 11.58
CA ARG A 76 4.41 -8.61 11.85
C ARG A 76 5.01 -9.23 10.59
N ALA A 77 4.19 -9.91 9.78
CA ALA A 77 4.66 -10.54 8.55
C ALA A 77 5.19 -9.51 7.55
N HIS A 78 4.44 -8.43 7.31
CA HIS A 78 4.83 -7.39 6.36
C HIS A 78 6.10 -6.62 6.77
N LEU A 79 6.35 -6.45 8.09
CA LEU A 79 7.59 -5.81 8.57
C LEU A 79 8.84 -6.55 8.09
N ARG A 80 8.79 -7.88 7.98
CA ARG A 80 9.93 -8.70 7.52
C ARG A 80 10.32 -8.44 6.06
N PHE A 81 9.44 -7.80 5.30
CA PHE A 81 9.64 -7.40 3.90
C PHE A 81 9.85 -5.88 3.74
N GLY A 82 10.19 -5.19 4.85
CA GLY A 82 10.52 -3.76 4.83
C GLY A 82 9.33 -2.82 4.96
N THR A 83 8.10 -3.32 4.99
CA THR A 83 6.91 -2.49 5.23
C THR A 83 6.86 -2.06 6.70
N THR A 84 7.10 -0.79 6.97
CA THR A 84 7.10 -0.24 8.33
C THR A 84 5.78 0.43 8.71
N THR A 85 4.96 0.74 7.69
CA THR A 85 3.62 1.32 7.86
C THR A 85 2.68 0.70 6.83
N LEU A 86 1.47 0.34 7.24
CA LEU A 86 0.45 -0.18 6.34
C LEU A 86 -0.97 0.30 6.69
N LEU A 87 -1.89 0.19 5.73
CA LEU A 87 -3.32 0.17 5.97
C LEU A 87 -3.81 -1.29 5.94
N ALA A 88 -4.62 -1.64 6.92
CA ALA A 88 -5.34 -2.92 6.94
C ALA A 88 -6.55 -2.80 6.01
N THR A 89 -6.62 -3.64 4.96
CA THR A 89 -7.63 -3.52 3.91
C THR A 89 -8.71 -4.57 4.05
N THR A 90 -9.98 -4.13 4.15
CA THR A 90 -11.14 -5.03 4.21
C THR A 90 -11.51 -5.54 2.81
N MET A 91 -12.26 -6.65 2.77
CA MET A 91 -12.94 -7.15 1.58
C MET A 91 -14.42 -6.77 1.61
N THR A 92 -15.09 -6.82 0.45
CA THR A 92 -16.55 -6.80 0.36
C THR A 92 -17.13 -7.96 1.18
N ALA A 93 -17.98 -7.64 2.16
CA ALA A 93 -18.60 -8.61 3.05
C ALA A 93 -19.88 -8.00 3.67
N GLY A 94 -20.57 -8.76 4.51
CA GLY A 94 -21.71 -8.26 5.28
C GLY A 94 -21.28 -7.18 6.29
N VAL A 95 -22.25 -6.34 6.67
CA VAL A 95 -22.00 -5.18 7.55
C VAL A 95 -21.32 -5.59 8.87
N GLU A 96 -21.77 -6.67 9.50
CA GLU A 96 -21.21 -7.15 10.77
C GLU A 96 -19.86 -7.84 10.60
N GLU A 97 -19.60 -8.48 9.45
CA GLU A 97 -18.31 -9.10 9.15
C GLU A 97 -17.22 -8.03 8.98
N ILE A 98 -17.54 -6.95 8.26
CA ILE A 98 -16.66 -5.78 8.15
C ILE A 98 -16.45 -5.16 9.54
N ALA A 99 -17.49 -4.96 10.33
CA ALA A 99 -17.39 -4.44 11.69
C ALA A 99 -16.54 -5.33 12.59
N HIS A 100 -16.60 -6.66 12.43
CA HIS A 100 -15.75 -7.61 13.15
C HIS A 100 -14.26 -7.41 12.82
N ALA A 101 -13.91 -7.32 11.54
CA ALA A 101 -12.54 -7.04 11.10
C ALA A 101 -12.04 -5.70 11.66
N LEU A 102 -12.86 -4.64 11.58
CA LEU A 102 -12.52 -3.30 12.07
C LEU A 102 -12.21 -3.29 13.58
N ARG A 103 -12.98 -4.02 14.40
CA ARG A 103 -12.71 -4.17 15.84
C ARG A 103 -11.34 -4.84 16.10
N GLY A 104 -10.96 -5.85 15.29
CA GLY A 104 -9.64 -6.48 15.36
C GLY A 104 -8.50 -5.51 15.03
N VAL A 105 -8.69 -4.66 14.02
CA VAL A 105 -7.73 -3.61 13.66
C VAL A 105 -7.54 -2.64 14.82
N THR A 106 -8.62 -2.13 15.40
CA THR A 106 -8.57 -1.18 16.53
C THR A 106 -7.90 -1.78 17.76
N ALA A 107 -8.21 -3.03 18.08
CA ALA A 107 -7.55 -3.74 19.19
C ALA A 107 -6.04 -3.85 18.97
N THR A 108 -5.61 -4.09 17.72
CA THR A 108 -4.18 -4.14 17.35
C THR A 108 -3.53 -2.75 17.45
N MET A 109 -4.21 -1.71 16.97
CA MET A 109 -3.70 -0.33 17.02
C MET A 109 -3.58 0.19 18.46
N ALA A 110 -4.47 -0.24 19.38
CA ALA A 110 -4.43 0.14 20.80
C ALA A 110 -3.27 -0.50 21.57
N ALA A 111 -2.75 -1.63 21.08
CA ALA A 111 -1.62 -2.35 21.69
C ALA A 111 -0.61 -2.76 20.61
N PRO A 112 0.13 -1.79 20.05
CA PRO A 112 1.04 -2.05 18.93
C PRO A 112 2.25 -2.88 19.38
N ASP A 113 2.65 -3.84 18.56
CA ASP A 113 3.85 -4.61 18.79
C ASP A 113 5.08 -3.84 18.32
N ALA A 114 6.16 -4.02 19.02
CA ALA A 114 7.42 -3.39 18.69
C ALA A 114 8.14 -4.05 17.49
N ASP A 115 7.73 -5.25 17.10
CA ASP A 115 8.21 -6.06 15.99
C ASP A 115 7.17 -6.22 14.87
N ALA A 116 6.30 -5.22 14.72
CA ALA A 116 5.29 -5.16 13.69
C ALA A 116 5.32 -3.82 12.94
N ALA A 117 4.85 -3.82 11.70
CA ALA A 117 4.56 -2.60 10.97
C ALA A 117 3.49 -1.79 11.71
N CYS A 118 3.58 -0.47 11.64
CA CYS A 118 2.55 0.41 12.19
C CYS A 118 1.30 0.34 11.31
N ILE A 119 0.15 -0.02 11.87
CA ILE A 119 -1.13 0.10 11.21
C ILE A 119 -1.59 1.56 11.32
N ALA A 120 -1.62 2.28 10.19
CA ALA A 120 -1.99 3.70 10.15
C ALA A 120 -3.51 3.92 10.02
N GLY A 121 -4.28 2.86 9.96
CA GLY A 121 -5.73 2.84 9.83
C GLY A 121 -6.20 1.77 8.85
N VAL A 122 -7.38 1.99 8.30
CA VAL A 122 -8.08 1.06 7.42
C VAL A 122 -8.18 1.62 6.00
N HIS A 123 -7.98 0.77 5.01
CA HIS A 123 -8.51 0.94 3.66
C HIS A 123 -9.80 0.11 3.55
N LEU A 124 -10.94 0.77 3.45
CA LEU A 124 -12.23 0.13 3.25
C LEU A 124 -12.42 -0.13 1.75
N GLU A 125 -12.10 -1.35 1.30
CA GLU A 125 -12.31 -1.76 -0.09
C GLU A 125 -13.60 -2.55 -0.21
N GLY A 126 -14.57 -1.96 -0.89
CA GLY A 126 -15.94 -2.45 -0.86
C GLY A 126 -16.64 -2.19 0.49
N PRO A 127 -17.92 -2.50 0.56
CA PRO A 127 -18.82 -3.12 -0.43
C PRO A 127 -19.42 -2.14 -1.46
N PHE A 128 -18.94 -0.91 -1.54
CA PHE A 128 -19.48 0.18 -2.37
C PHE A 128 -18.92 0.14 -3.80
N ILE A 129 -18.85 -1.04 -4.38
CA ILE A 129 -18.21 -1.32 -5.68
C ILE A 129 -19.24 -1.81 -6.71
N SER A 130 -18.84 -1.82 -7.98
CA SER A 130 -19.71 -2.26 -9.08
C SER A 130 -19.83 -3.78 -9.13
N PRO A 131 -21.04 -4.34 -9.17
CA PRO A 131 -21.24 -5.78 -9.37
C PRO A 131 -20.73 -6.27 -10.74
N GLN A 132 -20.44 -5.36 -11.69
CA GLN A 132 -19.87 -5.69 -12.99
C GLN A 132 -18.32 -5.78 -12.96
N ARG A 133 -17.67 -5.37 -11.85
CA ARG A 133 -16.23 -5.29 -11.71
C ARG A 133 -15.72 -5.87 -10.39
N LEU A 134 -16.32 -6.95 -9.94
CA LEU A 134 -16.01 -7.59 -8.67
C LEU A 134 -14.55 -8.07 -8.56
N GLY A 135 -13.95 -8.54 -9.66
CA GLY A 135 -12.65 -9.20 -9.57
C GLY A 135 -12.70 -10.41 -8.64
N ALA A 136 -11.96 -10.36 -7.54
CA ALA A 136 -11.99 -11.37 -6.47
C ALA A 136 -12.96 -11.01 -5.32
N GLN A 137 -13.62 -9.86 -5.36
CA GLN A 137 -14.59 -9.46 -4.34
C GLN A 137 -15.85 -10.33 -4.40
N PRO A 138 -16.44 -10.73 -3.28
CA PRO A 138 -17.73 -11.40 -3.25
C PRO A 138 -18.85 -10.53 -3.84
N ASP A 139 -19.86 -11.17 -4.44
CA ASP A 139 -21.06 -10.47 -4.95
C ASP A 139 -22.02 -10.11 -3.80
N ARG A 140 -21.56 -9.20 -2.94
CA ARG A 140 -22.29 -8.66 -1.77
C ARG A 140 -22.21 -7.14 -1.74
N THR A 141 -22.26 -6.54 -2.93
CA THR A 141 -22.18 -5.09 -3.09
C THR A 141 -23.43 -4.41 -2.56
N ILE A 142 -23.24 -3.23 -1.99
CA ILE A 142 -24.35 -2.37 -1.55
C ILE A 142 -24.08 -0.93 -1.98
N GLU A 143 -25.12 -0.11 -2.04
CA GLU A 143 -24.98 1.33 -2.26
C GLU A 143 -24.38 2.00 -1.02
N ALA A 144 -23.49 2.97 -1.22
CA ALA A 144 -22.82 3.67 -0.14
C ALA A 144 -23.82 4.52 0.67
N SER A 145 -23.65 4.49 1.98
CA SER A 145 -24.43 5.31 2.92
C SER A 145 -23.47 6.04 3.86
N LEU A 146 -23.60 7.35 3.96
CA LEU A 146 -22.77 8.15 4.89
C LEU A 146 -22.93 7.66 6.34
N ALA A 147 -24.15 7.33 6.74
CA ALA A 147 -24.44 6.83 8.09
C ALA A 147 -23.69 5.52 8.39
N LEU A 148 -23.64 4.59 7.43
CA LEU A 148 -22.92 3.34 7.59
C LEU A 148 -21.40 3.55 7.65
N VAL A 149 -20.86 4.44 6.81
CA VAL A 149 -19.43 4.78 6.88
C VAL A 149 -19.07 5.43 8.22
N GLN A 150 -19.93 6.32 8.75
CA GLN A 150 -19.75 6.92 10.08
C GLN A 150 -19.77 5.88 11.21
N GLN A 151 -20.64 4.88 11.13
CA GLN A 151 -20.67 3.77 12.08
C GLN A 151 -19.35 2.98 12.05
N TRP A 152 -18.83 2.64 10.88
CA TRP A 152 -17.56 1.95 10.74
C TRP A 152 -16.36 2.82 11.12
N GLN A 153 -16.39 4.13 10.78
CA GLN A 153 -15.38 5.10 11.18
C GLN A 153 -15.25 5.20 12.71
N ALA A 154 -16.34 5.02 13.44
CA ALA A 154 -16.35 4.98 14.90
C ALA A 154 -15.72 3.69 15.47
N LEU A 155 -15.66 2.60 14.68
CA LEU A 155 -15.02 1.35 15.07
C LEU A 155 -13.50 1.37 14.81
N ALA A 156 -13.07 1.91 13.66
CA ALA A 156 -11.66 2.01 13.30
C ALA A 156 -11.44 3.20 12.35
N PRO A 157 -10.27 3.87 12.39
CA PRO A 157 -10.00 5.02 11.53
C PRO A 157 -9.89 4.60 10.06
N ILE A 158 -10.95 4.79 9.27
CA ILE A 158 -10.94 4.60 7.83
C ILE A 158 -10.17 5.79 7.23
N ARG A 159 -9.04 5.49 6.59
CA ARG A 159 -8.16 6.49 5.96
C ARG A 159 -8.36 6.55 4.45
N VAL A 160 -8.67 5.42 3.85
CA VAL A 160 -8.96 5.26 2.43
C VAL A 160 -10.27 4.49 2.28
N LEU A 161 -11.08 4.88 1.30
CA LEU A 161 -12.33 4.20 0.94
C LEU A 161 -12.40 4.08 -0.58
N THR A 162 -12.55 2.85 -1.06
CA THR A 162 -12.77 2.54 -2.48
C THR A 162 -14.25 2.49 -2.81
N LEU A 163 -14.66 3.21 -3.85
CA LEU A 163 -16.02 3.14 -4.40
C LEU A 163 -16.04 3.20 -5.93
N ALA A 164 -17.13 2.69 -6.50
CA ALA A 164 -17.47 2.82 -7.92
C ALA A 164 -18.33 4.07 -8.12
N PRO A 165 -17.86 5.10 -8.85
CA PRO A 165 -18.52 6.40 -8.93
C PRO A 165 -19.86 6.36 -9.70
N GLU A 166 -20.02 5.40 -10.61
CA GLU A 166 -21.24 5.23 -11.42
C GLU A 166 -22.42 4.61 -10.67
N ILE A 167 -22.22 4.12 -9.45
CA ILE A 167 -23.26 3.47 -8.67
C ILE A 167 -24.07 4.50 -7.89
N GLY A 168 -25.39 4.53 -8.11
CA GLY A 168 -26.35 5.33 -7.35
C GLY A 168 -25.90 6.77 -7.11
N ALA A 169 -25.84 7.18 -5.84
CA ALA A 169 -25.44 8.51 -5.43
C ALA A 169 -23.95 8.60 -4.96
N HIS A 170 -23.10 7.62 -5.29
CA HIS A 170 -21.73 7.54 -4.77
C HIS A 170 -20.93 8.82 -5.01
N THR A 171 -20.95 9.37 -6.23
CA THR A 171 -20.24 10.62 -6.54
C THR A 171 -20.69 11.78 -5.66
N ALA A 172 -22.00 11.88 -5.37
CA ALA A 172 -22.54 12.94 -4.51
C ALA A 172 -22.12 12.80 -3.02
N LEU A 173 -21.72 11.61 -2.58
CA LEU A 173 -21.25 11.37 -1.21
C LEU A 173 -19.78 11.75 -1.01
N ILE A 174 -18.98 11.86 -2.07
CA ILE A 174 -17.53 12.11 -1.98
C ILE A 174 -17.18 13.33 -1.11
N PRO A 175 -17.83 14.50 -1.26
CA PRO A 175 -17.51 15.66 -0.42
C PRO A 175 -17.73 15.39 1.08
N ALA A 176 -18.80 14.68 1.45
CA ALA A 176 -19.11 14.36 2.84
C ALA A 176 -18.10 13.34 3.42
N LEU A 177 -17.69 12.34 2.64
CA LEU A 177 -16.65 11.38 3.02
C LEU A 177 -15.30 12.06 3.19
N THR A 178 -14.94 12.97 2.29
CA THR A 178 -13.71 13.76 2.37
C THR A 178 -13.69 14.67 3.61
N ALA A 179 -14.84 15.23 3.99
CA ALA A 179 -14.99 16.03 5.21
C ALA A 179 -14.77 15.20 6.51
N LEU A 180 -14.94 13.89 6.46
CA LEU A 180 -14.57 12.96 7.55
C LEU A 180 -13.06 12.64 7.58
N GLY A 181 -12.25 13.24 6.69
CA GLY A 181 -10.81 12.97 6.57
C GLY A 181 -10.49 11.69 5.80
N ILE A 182 -11.45 11.12 5.08
CA ILE A 182 -11.29 9.90 4.28
C ILE A 182 -10.80 10.26 2.88
N ARG A 183 -9.76 9.58 2.40
CA ARG A 183 -9.31 9.64 1.01
C ARG A 183 -10.18 8.71 0.16
N VAL A 184 -11.08 9.28 -0.63
CA VAL A 184 -11.93 8.48 -1.53
C VAL A 184 -11.13 8.11 -2.77
N GLN A 185 -11.09 6.81 -3.09
CA GLN A 185 -10.50 6.27 -4.31
C GLN A 185 -11.57 5.66 -5.21
N LEU A 186 -11.33 5.73 -6.51
CA LEU A 186 -12.16 5.09 -7.52
C LEU A 186 -11.58 3.73 -7.87
N GLY A 187 -12.35 2.68 -7.72
CA GLY A 187 -11.95 1.31 -8.02
C GLY A 187 -13.13 0.37 -8.13
N HIS A 188 -12.91 -0.83 -8.64
CA HIS A 188 -13.96 -1.82 -8.90
C HIS A 188 -15.17 -1.19 -9.60
N SER A 189 -14.89 -0.49 -10.72
CA SER A 189 -15.83 0.40 -11.38
C SER A 189 -16.01 0.06 -12.87
N ALA A 190 -17.25 0.02 -13.30
CA ALA A 190 -17.63 -0.07 -14.72
C ALA A 190 -17.89 1.32 -15.34
N GLY A 191 -17.58 2.39 -14.61
CA GLY A 191 -17.83 3.78 -15.01
C GLY A 191 -17.09 4.20 -16.28
N SER A 192 -17.57 5.28 -16.86
CA SER A 192 -16.99 5.97 -18.01
C SER A 192 -15.86 6.91 -17.57
N TYR A 193 -15.19 7.50 -18.54
CA TYR A 193 -14.22 8.58 -18.32
C TYR A 193 -14.87 9.77 -17.61
N GLU A 194 -16.11 10.13 -18.03
CA GLU A 194 -16.89 11.25 -17.49
C GLU A 194 -17.25 11.00 -16.01
N ASP A 195 -17.59 9.76 -15.62
CA ASP A 195 -17.82 9.38 -14.24
C ASP A 195 -16.57 9.58 -13.39
N GLY A 196 -15.39 9.18 -13.92
CA GLY A 196 -14.10 9.40 -13.27
C GLY A 196 -13.77 10.88 -13.08
N VAL A 197 -13.98 11.70 -14.11
CA VAL A 197 -13.75 13.16 -14.05
C VAL A 197 -14.71 13.82 -13.05
N ALA A 198 -16.00 13.47 -13.08
CA ALA A 198 -17.00 14.00 -12.15
C ALA A 198 -16.64 13.67 -10.69
N ALA A 199 -16.20 12.43 -10.42
CA ALA A 199 -15.78 12.02 -9.09
C ALA A 199 -14.51 12.76 -8.62
N LEU A 200 -13.52 12.99 -9.48
CA LEU A 200 -12.36 13.82 -9.16
C LEU A 200 -12.74 15.25 -8.84
N GLN A 201 -13.67 15.85 -9.61
CA GLN A 201 -14.20 17.19 -9.34
C GLN A 201 -14.97 17.25 -8.02
N ALA A 202 -15.63 16.16 -7.63
CA ALA A 202 -16.28 16.03 -6.33
C ALA A 202 -15.29 15.83 -5.16
N GLY A 203 -14.00 15.62 -5.42
CA GLY A 203 -12.97 15.51 -4.39
C GLY A 203 -12.40 14.10 -4.20
N ALA A 204 -12.62 13.16 -5.13
CA ALA A 204 -11.92 11.88 -5.11
C ALA A 204 -10.39 12.12 -5.20
N ALA A 205 -9.64 11.39 -4.39
CA ALA A 205 -8.23 11.64 -4.16
C ALA A 205 -7.29 10.73 -4.97
N GLY A 206 -7.80 9.62 -5.53
CA GLY A 206 -6.97 8.66 -6.24
C GLY A 206 -7.76 7.50 -6.84
N PHE A 207 -7.04 6.47 -7.26
CA PHE A 207 -7.57 5.28 -7.89
C PHE A 207 -6.96 4.03 -7.25
N THR A 208 -7.79 3.05 -6.95
CA THR A 208 -7.41 1.78 -6.35
C THR A 208 -6.81 0.88 -7.42
N HIS A 209 -5.64 0.27 -7.16
CA HIS A 209 -4.91 -0.68 -8.02
C HIS A 209 -5.17 -0.48 -9.53
N LEU A 210 -4.79 0.69 -10.02
CA LEU A 210 -5.02 1.20 -11.38
C LEU A 210 -4.93 0.10 -12.45
N PHE A 211 -5.89 0.08 -13.38
CA PHE A 211 -6.16 -0.89 -14.45
C PHE A 211 -6.92 -2.14 -14.01
N ASN A 212 -6.84 -2.54 -12.74
CA ASN A 212 -7.47 -3.77 -12.26
C ASN A 212 -8.88 -3.49 -11.74
N GLY A 213 -9.83 -4.36 -12.08
CA GLY A 213 -11.22 -4.19 -11.66
C GLY A 213 -11.88 -2.91 -12.17
N MET A 214 -11.46 -2.33 -13.30
CA MET A 214 -12.03 -1.09 -13.83
C MET A 214 -12.09 -1.08 -15.36
N THR A 215 -12.79 -0.10 -15.93
CA THR A 215 -12.82 0.15 -17.38
C THR A 215 -11.49 0.72 -17.85
N GLY A 216 -11.00 0.22 -18.97
CA GLY A 216 -9.66 0.46 -19.49
C GLY A 216 -9.48 1.77 -20.26
N VAL A 217 -8.39 1.80 -21.04
CA VAL A 217 -8.07 2.88 -21.96
C VAL A 217 -8.48 2.44 -23.37
N ASP A 218 -9.58 2.99 -23.85
CA ASP A 218 -10.04 2.87 -25.23
C ASP A 218 -10.09 4.27 -25.83
N HIS A 219 -9.64 4.44 -27.07
CA HIS A 219 -9.54 5.76 -27.67
C HIS A 219 -10.89 6.32 -28.17
N TYR A 220 -11.92 5.49 -28.30
CA TYR A 220 -13.29 5.92 -28.66
C TYR A 220 -14.20 6.00 -27.44
N ARG A 221 -14.03 5.09 -26.47
CA ARG A 221 -14.85 4.98 -25.27
C ARG A 221 -13.96 4.80 -24.04
N PRO A 222 -13.25 5.86 -23.65
CA PRO A 222 -12.33 5.78 -22.53
C PRO A 222 -13.10 5.52 -21.22
N GLY A 223 -12.47 4.75 -20.35
CA GLY A 223 -13.04 4.42 -19.04
C GLY A 223 -12.31 5.10 -17.89
N ILE A 224 -12.54 4.59 -16.68
CA ILE A 224 -11.97 5.08 -15.41
C ILE A 224 -10.44 5.14 -15.45
N ALA A 225 -9.77 4.12 -16.01
CA ALA A 225 -8.31 4.12 -16.13
C ALA A 225 -7.79 5.27 -17.01
N ALA A 226 -8.53 5.66 -18.05
CA ALA A 226 -8.16 6.80 -18.88
C ALA A 226 -8.33 8.13 -18.13
N ALA A 227 -9.39 8.28 -17.33
CA ALA A 227 -9.57 9.44 -16.45
C ALA A 227 -8.43 9.56 -15.44
N ALA A 228 -7.98 8.43 -14.86
CA ALA A 228 -6.83 8.39 -13.96
C ALA A 228 -5.56 8.90 -14.65
N LEU A 229 -5.23 8.37 -15.83
CA LEU A 229 -4.01 8.75 -16.56
C LEU A 229 -4.02 10.22 -16.99
N ALA A 230 -5.20 10.78 -17.27
CA ALA A 230 -5.35 12.15 -17.72
C ALA A 230 -5.33 13.20 -16.58
N HIS A 231 -5.82 12.84 -15.39
CA HIS A 231 -6.15 13.83 -14.36
C HIS A 231 -5.64 13.51 -12.94
N ALA A 232 -5.27 12.25 -12.64
CA ALA A 232 -4.92 11.89 -11.28
C ALA A 232 -3.56 12.46 -10.85
N GLN A 233 -3.48 12.92 -9.60
CA GLN A 233 -2.22 13.21 -8.92
C GLN A 233 -1.66 11.97 -8.24
N TYR A 234 -2.54 11.09 -7.75
CA TYR A 234 -2.21 9.86 -7.05
C TYR A 234 -3.03 8.68 -7.60
N ALA A 235 -2.42 7.53 -7.69
CA ALA A 235 -3.09 6.25 -7.91
C ALA A 235 -2.25 5.13 -7.32
N GLU A 236 -2.91 4.06 -6.89
CA GLU A 236 -2.27 2.79 -6.55
C GLU A 236 -1.91 2.01 -7.80
N LEU A 237 -0.87 1.19 -7.70
CA LEU A 237 -0.52 0.23 -8.74
C LEU A 237 0.09 -1.01 -8.09
N ILE A 238 -0.27 -2.21 -8.56
CA ILE A 238 0.33 -3.49 -8.15
C ILE A 238 1.48 -3.82 -9.11
N PRO A 239 2.75 -3.62 -8.73
CA PRO A 239 3.88 -3.83 -9.62
C PRO A 239 4.44 -5.27 -9.51
N ASP A 240 3.58 -6.28 -9.48
CA ASP A 240 4.00 -7.69 -9.44
C ASP A 240 4.38 -8.26 -10.82
N LEU A 241 4.30 -7.44 -11.87
CA LEU A 241 4.54 -7.78 -13.28
C LEU A 241 3.55 -8.80 -13.87
N GLN A 242 2.48 -9.13 -13.11
CA GLN A 242 1.39 -10.00 -13.52
C GLN A 242 0.11 -9.20 -13.76
N HIS A 243 -0.25 -8.35 -12.79
CA HIS A 243 -1.41 -7.45 -12.87
C HIS A 243 -1.21 -6.35 -13.91
N VAL A 244 0.01 -5.83 -14.01
CA VAL A 244 0.34 -4.73 -14.92
C VAL A 244 1.64 -5.01 -15.67
N HIS A 245 1.57 -5.00 -16.99
CA HIS A 245 2.75 -5.19 -17.86
C HIS A 245 3.79 -4.07 -17.61
N PRO A 246 5.12 -4.37 -17.60
CA PRO A 246 6.17 -3.37 -17.34
C PRO A 246 6.09 -2.11 -18.21
N GLY A 247 5.70 -2.26 -19.49
CA GLY A 247 5.48 -1.12 -20.40
C GLY A 247 4.34 -0.20 -19.94
N VAL A 248 3.28 -0.78 -19.35
CA VAL A 248 2.12 -0.03 -18.84
C VAL A 248 2.47 0.61 -17.48
N ILE A 249 3.29 -0.03 -16.64
CA ILE A 249 3.86 0.58 -15.42
C ILE A 249 4.61 1.88 -15.80
N ARG A 250 5.48 1.85 -16.82
CA ARG A 250 6.19 3.05 -17.30
C ARG A 250 5.26 4.13 -17.83
N LEU A 251 4.20 3.74 -18.54
CA LEU A 251 3.19 4.68 -19.03
C LEU A 251 2.50 5.38 -17.87
N ALA A 252 2.00 4.62 -16.91
CA ALA A 252 1.32 5.14 -15.72
C ALA A 252 2.24 6.04 -14.87
N ALA A 253 3.52 5.63 -14.67
CA ALA A 253 4.50 6.40 -13.92
C ALA A 253 4.85 7.76 -14.56
N ARG A 254 4.74 7.88 -15.90
CA ARG A 254 4.91 9.15 -16.61
C ARG A 254 3.66 10.02 -16.58
N ALA A 255 2.48 9.39 -16.59
CA ALA A 255 1.21 10.09 -16.64
C ALA A 255 0.79 10.60 -15.26
N ILE A 256 1.00 9.81 -14.20
CA ILE A 256 0.57 10.12 -12.84
C ILE A 256 1.78 10.46 -11.97
N PRO A 257 1.95 11.74 -11.58
CA PRO A 257 3.17 12.21 -10.90
C PRO A 257 3.50 11.45 -9.61
N ARG A 258 2.49 11.11 -8.82
CA ARG A 258 2.63 10.42 -7.55
C ARG A 258 1.92 9.06 -7.55
N LEU A 259 2.04 8.32 -8.68
CA LEU A 259 1.70 6.91 -8.73
C LEU A 259 2.50 6.16 -7.66
N TYR A 260 1.86 5.39 -6.81
CA TYR A 260 2.55 4.64 -5.75
C TYR A 260 2.23 3.15 -5.81
N ALA A 261 3.17 2.35 -5.34
CA ALA A 261 3.02 0.91 -5.28
C ALA A 261 2.20 0.50 -4.06
N VAL A 262 1.40 -0.52 -4.26
CA VAL A 262 0.74 -1.30 -3.21
C VAL A 262 0.98 -2.78 -3.48
N THR A 263 0.87 -3.61 -2.46
CA THR A 263 0.99 -5.05 -2.68
C THR A 263 -0.32 -5.68 -3.11
N ASP A 264 -1.44 -5.22 -2.58
CA ASP A 264 -2.70 -5.97 -2.65
C ASP A 264 -2.51 -7.41 -2.16
N ALA A 265 -1.72 -7.53 -1.08
CA ALA A 265 -1.26 -8.79 -0.53
C ALA A 265 -2.40 -9.56 0.13
N THR A 266 -2.43 -10.87 -0.13
CA THR A 266 -3.41 -11.79 0.45
C THR A 266 -2.78 -12.69 1.52
N ALA A 267 -3.56 -13.56 2.14
CA ALA A 267 -3.08 -14.57 3.07
C ALA A 267 -1.93 -15.43 2.49
N ALA A 268 -1.81 -15.53 1.17
CA ALA A 268 -0.77 -16.27 0.47
C ALA A 268 0.63 -15.61 0.53
N THR A 269 0.71 -14.32 0.93
CA THR A 269 1.98 -13.58 1.00
C THR A 269 2.88 -14.15 2.09
N GLY A 270 4.15 -14.43 1.73
CA GLY A 270 5.13 -15.06 2.63
C GLY A 270 4.93 -16.57 2.84
N MET A 271 3.97 -17.19 2.16
CA MET A 271 3.64 -18.62 2.29
C MET A 271 4.11 -19.42 1.07
N PRO A 272 4.28 -20.75 1.18
CA PRO A 272 4.55 -21.62 0.02
C PRO A 272 3.38 -21.61 -0.99
N ASP A 273 3.56 -22.28 -2.14
CA ASP A 273 2.48 -22.52 -3.07
C ASP A 273 1.41 -23.39 -2.42
N GLY A 274 0.12 -23.12 -2.70
CA GLY A 274 -1.01 -23.80 -2.07
C GLY A 274 -2.30 -22.98 -2.08
N GLU A 275 -3.29 -23.46 -1.33
CA GLU A 275 -4.60 -22.81 -1.19
C GLU A 275 -4.65 -21.91 0.06
N TYR A 276 -5.27 -20.73 -0.10
CA TYR A 276 -5.42 -19.73 0.96
C TYR A 276 -6.82 -19.10 0.92
N ALA A 277 -7.19 -18.44 2.00
CA ALA A 277 -8.41 -17.64 2.06
C ALA A 277 -8.18 -16.23 1.50
N LEU A 278 -9.22 -15.65 0.90
CA LEU A 278 -9.34 -14.24 0.55
C LEU A 278 -10.80 -13.84 0.82
N GLY A 279 -11.07 -13.30 2.00
CA GLY A 279 -12.43 -13.15 2.51
C GLY A 279 -13.16 -14.49 2.50
N GLU A 280 -14.32 -14.54 1.83
CA GLU A 280 -15.11 -15.77 1.62
C GLU A 280 -14.60 -16.65 0.47
N GLN A 281 -13.67 -16.13 -0.35
CA GLN A 281 -13.14 -16.82 -1.52
C GLN A 281 -11.96 -17.74 -1.15
N ARG A 282 -11.73 -18.76 -1.99
CA ARG A 282 -10.49 -19.53 -1.99
C ARG A 282 -9.64 -19.16 -3.18
N VAL A 283 -8.37 -18.93 -2.91
CA VAL A 283 -7.37 -18.59 -3.91
C VAL A 283 -6.25 -19.64 -3.91
N HIS A 284 -5.65 -19.83 -5.07
CA HIS A 284 -4.52 -20.73 -5.23
C HIS A 284 -3.28 -19.92 -5.59
N LYS A 285 -2.22 -20.06 -4.77
CA LYS A 285 -0.90 -19.51 -5.06
C LYS A 285 -0.09 -20.54 -5.85
N CYS A 286 0.47 -20.13 -6.98
CA CYS A 286 1.38 -20.92 -7.78
C CYS A 286 2.38 -20.02 -8.50
N GLY A 287 3.67 -20.29 -8.32
CA GLY A 287 4.74 -19.55 -9.02
C GLY A 287 4.71 -18.03 -8.79
N GLY A 288 4.32 -17.58 -7.59
CA GLY A 288 4.21 -16.17 -7.22
C GLY A 288 2.90 -15.47 -7.63
N CYS A 289 2.03 -16.14 -8.43
CA CYS A 289 0.69 -15.65 -8.77
C CYS A 289 -0.36 -16.17 -7.79
N VAL A 290 -1.39 -15.37 -7.54
CA VAL A 290 -2.57 -15.76 -6.78
C VAL A 290 -3.80 -15.68 -7.69
N ARG A 291 -4.58 -16.77 -7.77
CA ARG A 291 -5.71 -16.88 -8.69
C ARG A 291 -6.92 -17.53 -8.03
N LEU A 292 -8.10 -17.13 -8.49
CA LEU A 292 -9.35 -17.86 -8.24
C LEU A 292 -9.37 -19.18 -9.06
N ALA A 293 -10.29 -20.06 -8.73
CA ALA A 293 -10.55 -21.29 -9.51
C ALA A 293 -10.92 -21.01 -10.98
N SER A 294 -11.47 -19.82 -11.27
CA SER A 294 -11.74 -19.34 -12.64
C SER A 294 -10.46 -19.04 -13.46
N GLY A 295 -9.29 -18.99 -12.81
CA GLY A 295 -8.03 -18.56 -13.40
C GLY A 295 -7.76 -17.04 -13.33
N SER A 296 -8.72 -16.23 -12.91
CA SER A 296 -8.55 -14.78 -12.74
C SER A 296 -7.58 -14.49 -11.60
N LEU A 297 -6.77 -13.43 -11.74
CA LEU A 297 -5.94 -12.92 -10.65
C LEU A 297 -6.82 -12.47 -9.47
N ALA A 298 -6.33 -12.64 -8.26
CA ALA A 298 -7.08 -12.43 -7.03
C ALA A 298 -6.17 -11.89 -5.93
N GLY A 299 -5.97 -10.58 -5.90
CA GLY A 299 -4.92 -9.96 -5.12
C GLY A 299 -3.55 -10.53 -5.48
N SER A 300 -2.56 -10.35 -4.64
CA SER A 300 -1.20 -10.78 -4.93
C SER A 300 -0.55 -11.55 -3.76
N ALA A 301 0.64 -12.09 -4.01
CA ALA A 301 1.58 -12.54 -2.98
C ALA A 301 2.83 -11.63 -2.95
N LEU A 302 2.72 -10.42 -3.50
CA LEU A 302 3.79 -9.44 -3.60
C LEU A 302 4.20 -8.94 -2.21
N THR A 303 5.47 -8.59 -2.06
CA THR A 303 6.02 -7.89 -0.90
C THR A 303 6.60 -6.55 -1.34
N MET A 304 6.70 -5.56 -0.45
CA MET A 304 7.13 -4.21 -0.85
C MET A 304 8.60 -4.15 -1.29
N ASP A 305 9.47 -4.99 -0.75
CA ASP A 305 10.84 -5.13 -1.24
C ASP A 305 10.90 -5.71 -2.66
N GLN A 306 10.01 -6.66 -2.98
CA GLN A 306 9.86 -7.16 -4.34
C GLN A 306 9.22 -6.12 -5.26
N ALA A 307 8.25 -5.33 -4.77
CA ALA A 307 7.65 -4.22 -5.52
C ALA A 307 8.72 -3.19 -5.95
N LEU A 308 9.64 -2.82 -5.04
CA LEU A 308 10.78 -1.96 -5.35
C LEU A 308 11.62 -2.54 -6.49
N ARG A 309 12.04 -3.81 -6.39
CA ARG A 309 12.83 -4.48 -7.43
C ARG A 309 12.10 -4.52 -8.77
N ASN A 310 10.82 -4.82 -8.75
CA ASN A 310 10.00 -4.91 -9.95
C ASN A 310 9.83 -3.55 -10.64
N LEU A 311 9.70 -2.46 -9.88
CA LEU A 311 9.66 -1.10 -10.43
C LEU A 311 10.98 -0.74 -11.12
N VAL A 312 12.12 -1.08 -10.51
CA VAL A 312 13.45 -0.89 -11.12
C VAL A 312 13.59 -1.77 -12.37
N GLN A 313 13.17 -3.04 -12.30
CA GLN A 313 13.14 -3.94 -13.46
C GLN A 313 12.23 -3.42 -14.58
N ALA A 314 11.14 -2.76 -14.25
CA ALA A 314 10.26 -2.10 -15.21
C ALA A 314 10.91 -0.86 -15.86
N GLY A 315 12.09 -0.42 -15.39
CA GLY A 315 12.89 0.66 -15.95
C GLY A 315 12.74 2.01 -15.26
N LEU A 316 12.27 2.03 -14.01
CA LEU A 316 12.28 3.24 -13.19
C LEU A 316 13.65 3.41 -12.51
N GLU A 317 14.10 4.64 -12.33
CA GLU A 317 15.28 4.95 -11.52
C GLU A 317 15.04 4.54 -10.06
N LEU A 318 16.08 4.04 -9.39
CA LEU A 318 15.95 3.53 -8.02
C LEU A 318 15.41 4.56 -7.03
N ALA A 319 15.81 5.83 -7.16
CA ALA A 319 15.31 6.88 -6.29
C ALA A 319 13.80 7.15 -6.52
N ASP A 320 13.35 7.13 -7.77
CA ASP A 320 11.92 7.25 -8.11
C ASP A 320 11.13 6.03 -7.63
N ALA A 321 11.63 4.82 -7.87
CA ALA A 321 11.01 3.59 -7.38
C ALA A 321 10.89 3.58 -5.85
N ALA A 322 11.92 4.02 -5.12
CA ALA A 322 11.91 4.11 -3.67
C ALA A 322 10.87 5.12 -3.15
N GLN A 323 10.70 6.27 -3.82
CA GLN A 323 9.64 7.23 -3.46
C GLN A 323 8.24 6.63 -3.64
N ARG A 324 8.03 5.80 -4.68
CA ARG A 324 6.75 5.13 -4.97
C ARG A 324 6.38 4.05 -3.98
N VAL A 325 7.33 3.47 -3.28
CA VAL A 325 7.10 2.48 -2.21
C VAL A 325 7.16 3.08 -0.80
N SER A 326 7.46 4.39 -0.66
CA SER A 326 7.63 5.01 0.67
C SER A 326 7.05 6.41 0.76
N THR A 327 7.66 7.41 0.10
CA THR A 327 7.33 8.83 0.25
C THR A 327 5.94 9.16 -0.30
N PHE A 328 5.60 8.69 -1.51
CA PHE A 328 4.34 9.04 -2.14
C PHE A 328 3.12 8.48 -1.40
N PRO A 329 3.10 7.20 -0.96
CA PRO A 329 1.99 6.71 -0.16
C PRO A 329 1.93 7.37 1.23
N ALA A 330 3.06 7.73 1.85
CA ALA A 330 3.06 8.49 3.10
C ALA A 330 2.45 9.89 2.92
N ASP A 331 2.86 10.61 1.86
CA ASP A 331 2.31 11.93 1.52
C ASP A 331 0.82 11.85 1.19
N TYR A 332 0.38 10.78 0.51
CA TYR A 332 -1.03 10.55 0.21
C TYR A 332 -1.88 10.51 1.47
N LEU A 333 -1.41 9.89 2.55
CA LEU A 333 -2.09 9.87 3.84
C LEU A 333 -1.81 11.09 4.73
N GLY A 334 -0.94 12.01 4.31
CA GLY A 334 -0.52 13.14 5.14
C GLY A 334 0.39 12.74 6.31
N LEU A 335 1.12 11.63 6.20
CA LEU A 335 2.07 11.16 7.21
C LEU A 335 3.43 11.82 7.01
N GLY A 336 3.57 13.07 7.48
CA GLY A 336 4.78 13.86 7.26
C GLY A 336 6.03 13.36 7.96
N ASP A 337 5.89 12.51 8.95
CA ASP A 337 6.97 11.90 9.73
C ASP A 337 7.46 10.55 9.18
N ARG A 338 6.91 10.06 8.07
CA ARG A 338 7.19 8.72 7.51
C ARG A 338 7.57 8.78 6.04
N GLY A 339 8.09 7.67 5.52
CA GLY A 339 8.47 7.54 4.11
C GLY A 339 9.62 8.47 3.69
N ARG A 340 10.41 8.95 4.65
CA ARG A 340 11.56 9.86 4.41
C ARG A 340 12.65 9.69 5.43
N ILE A 341 13.92 9.91 5.03
CA ILE A 341 15.07 9.99 5.92
C ILE A 341 15.40 11.48 6.10
N ALA A 342 14.85 12.08 7.13
CA ALA A 342 15.02 13.49 7.46
C ALA A 342 15.06 13.66 8.98
N PRO A 343 15.69 14.71 9.52
CA PRO A 343 15.60 15.01 10.95
C PRO A 343 14.14 15.06 11.42
N ASP A 344 13.90 14.55 12.61
CA ASP A 344 12.60 14.41 13.28
C ASP A 344 11.60 13.45 12.63
N ALA A 345 11.91 12.87 11.45
CA ALA A 345 11.14 11.77 10.92
C ALA A 345 11.29 10.53 11.81
N ARG A 346 10.25 9.71 11.87
CA ARG A 346 10.31 8.41 12.53
C ARG A 346 11.42 7.57 11.93
N ALA A 347 12.20 6.93 12.77
CA ALA A 347 13.31 6.09 12.32
C ALA A 347 12.79 4.73 11.80
N ASP A 348 12.18 4.79 10.64
CA ASP A 348 11.69 3.66 9.85
C ASP A 348 12.56 3.55 8.59
N LEU A 349 13.41 2.50 8.51
CA LEU A 349 14.42 2.37 7.48
C LEU A 349 14.43 0.95 6.90
N ALA A 350 14.67 0.86 5.59
CA ALA A 350 14.98 -0.37 4.89
C ALA A 350 16.44 -0.33 4.42
N VAL A 351 17.24 -1.31 4.85
CA VAL A 351 18.66 -1.43 4.47
C VAL A 351 18.78 -2.54 3.45
N LEU A 352 19.30 -2.21 2.26
CA LEU A 352 19.47 -3.15 1.15
C LEU A 352 20.91 -3.27 0.73
N ASP A 353 21.25 -4.39 0.12
CA ASP A 353 22.53 -4.55 -0.60
C ASP A 353 22.48 -3.96 -2.02
N SER A 354 23.58 -4.11 -2.76
CA SER A 354 23.69 -3.67 -4.15
C SER A 354 22.72 -4.37 -5.12
N ASP A 355 22.25 -5.58 -4.77
CA ASP A 355 21.28 -6.35 -5.56
C ASP A 355 19.83 -6.01 -5.17
N LEU A 356 19.63 -4.97 -4.36
CA LEU A 356 18.34 -4.53 -3.81
C LEU A 356 17.65 -5.60 -2.94
N ARG A 357 18.44 -6.49 -2.32
CA ARG A 357 17.92 -7.46 -1.36
C ARG A 357 17.88 -6.84 0.03
N LEU A 358 16.76 -6.97 0.69
CA LEU A 358 16.57 -6.47 2.04
C LEU A 358 17.50 -7.22 3.01
N ARG A 359 18.30 -6.47 3.77
CA ARG A 359 19.27 -7.00 4.75
C ARG A 359 18.86 -6.71 6.18
N GLN A 360 18.22 -5.56 6.39
CA GLN A 360 17.78 -5.14 7.72
C GLN A 360 16.58 -4.19 7.61
N VAL A 361 15.73 -4.21 8.61
CA VAL A 361 14.64 -3.26 8.78
C VAL A 361 14.80 -2.56 10.12
N VAL A 362 14.56 -1.26 10.14
CA VAL A 362 14.43 -0.47 11.36
C VAL A 362 12.98 0.04 11.41
N VAL A 363 12.30 -0.18 12.53
CA VAL A 363 10.95 0.34 12.77
C VAL A 363 10.91 1.06 14.11
N GLY A 364 10.57 2.35 14.10
CA GLY A 364 10.61 3.19 15.30
C GLY A 364 11.96 3.16 16.02
N GLY A 365 13.06 3.09 15.28
CA GLY A 365 14.41 3.02 15.78
C GLY A 365 14.87 1.63 16.28
N ARG A 366 14.01 0.61 16.23
CA ARG A 366 14.39 -0.76 16.58
C ARG A 366 14.85 -1.52 15.34
N MET A 367 16.00 -2.13 15.42
CA MET A 367 16.52 -3.01 14.38
C MET A 367 15.86 -4.39 14.49
N LEU A 368 15.25 -4.84 13.40
CA LEU A 368 14.68 -6.18 13.29
C LEU A 368 15.75 -7.15 12.79
N ASP A 369 15.92 -8.27 13.48
CA ASP A 369 16.70 -9.39 12.97
C ASP A 369 15.81 -10.21 12.00
N LEU A 370 16.13 -10.13 10.71
CA LEU A 370 15.39 -10.87 9.66
C LEU A 370 15.68 -12.38 9.68
N HIS A 371 16.72 -12.82 10.39
CA HIS A 371 17.13 -14.23 10.50
C HIS A 371 16.68 -14.90 11.79
N ALA A 372 16.23 -14.12 12.78
CA ALA A 372 15.64 -14.66 14.00
C ALA A 372 14.24 -15.23 13.69
N HIS A 373 14.11 -16.54 13.75
CA HIS A 373 12.90 -17.37 13.55
C HIS A 373 12.80 -18.03 12.15
N HIS A 374 13.41 -19.19 12.07
CA HIS A 374 12.94 -20.33 11.27
C HIS A 374 12.32 -21.38 12.19
#